data_ddcc89d59bec44506d608cf7e89061e4
#
_entry.id   ddcc89d59bec44506d608cf7e89061e4
#
_cell.length_a   1.000
_cell.length_b   1.000
_cell.length_c   1.000
_cell.angle_alpha   90.00
_cell.angle_beta   90.00
_cell.angle_gamma   90.00
#
_symmetry.space_group_name_H-M   'P 1'
#
loop_
_entity.id
_entity.type
_entity.pdbx_description
1 polymer ?
#
loop_
_entity_poly.entity_id
_entity_poly.type
_entity_poly.pdbx_seq_one_letter_code
_entity_poly.pdbx_strand_id
1 'polypeptide(L)'
;DSDLLNAVRRSEQMARLVPENPEYLPELGPQRYQSNAAYYPETGELEPATRAEAAAIAIDRANTAGQIVSSYMDVRAGISSIGTSNGLFGSHSSTAVAYTLTSRSPDGLQSGWAGDEANNWNNIESQRIADDAVRKCRDWRKTPLDPGEYTVILEPTAMGMLMLRMMNSFNRRTADEGRSYFSNPNGGNRIGEQLFDERVSFWSDPAFVDSETAPFNSVGQPLSRQSWVENGRLVNLACSRFWAQRLGVEALPGPSNFIMQGGDNSLEEMIASTKKGVLLTRFWYIRGLNPRIISYTGLSRDGTFLIEDGKIARPVTNFRFNQSLVSMLENVEMVGPAVRVAASENSSVNTAIVVPPVKASGFNLSSVSDAI
;
A
#
# COMPACT_ATOMS: atom_id res chain seq x y z
N ASP A 1 23.28 -16.32 -27.14
CA ASP A 1 23.74 -17.44 -26.28
C ASP A 1 25.16 -17.21 -25.72
N SER A 2 26.14 -16.70 -26.55
CA SER A 2 27.51 -16.41 -26.07
C SER A 2 27.55 -15.40 -24.92
N ASP A 3 26.72 -14.37 -24.97
CA ASP A 3 26.68 -13.31 -23.98
C ASP A 3 26.07 -13.79 -22.65
N LEU A 4 25.08 -14.68 -22.71
CA LEU A 4 24.51 -15.34 -21.53
C LEU A 4 25.53 -16.22 -20.83
N LEU A 5 26.29 -17.04 -21.62
CA LEU A 5 27.37 -17.87 -21.09
C LEU A 5 28.48 -17.02 -20.46
N ASN A 6 28.83 -15.90 -21.08
CA ASN A 6 29.83 -14.99 -20.54
C ASN A 6 29.34 -14.32 -19.26
N ALA A 7 28.04 -13.95 -19.17
CA ALA A 7 27.44 -13.41 -17.95
C ALA A 7 27.49 -14.44 -16.80
N VAL A 8 27.14 -15.70 -17.05
CA VAL A 8 27.23 -16.79 -16.07
C VAL A 8 28.67 -16.98 -15.59
N ARG A 9 29.64 -17.12 -16.49
CA ARG A 9 31.07 -17.28 -16.15
C ARG A 9 31.58 -16.10 -15.29
N ARG A 10 31.17 -14.88 -15.64
CA ARG A 10 31.54 -13.69 -14.88
C ARG A 10 30.94 -13.69 -13.47
N SER A 11 29.68 -14.11 -13.35
CA SER A 11 29.02 -14.29 -12.06
C SER A 11 29.74 -15.33 -11.19
N GLU A 12 30.10 -16.48 -11.75
CA GLU A 12 30.86 -17.51 -11.03
C GLU A 12 32.24 -17.01 -10.57
N GLN A 13 32.96 -16.27 -11.43
CA GLN A 13 34.22 -15.65 -11.05
C GLN A 13 34.10 -14.69 -9.92
N MET A 14 33.07 -13.84 -9.95
CA MET A 14 32.75 -12.89 -8.86
C MET A 14 32.41 -13.64 -7.57
N ALA A 15 31.59 -14.68 -7.64
CA ALA A 15 31.19 -15.46 -6.47
C ALA A 15 32.39 -16.08 -5.73
N ARG A 16 33.47 -16.46 -6.46
CA ARG A 16 34.72 -17.01 -5.87
C ARG A 16 35.55 -15.96 -5.12
N LEU A 17 35.30 -14.66 -5.38
CA LEU A 17 36.03 -13.55 -4.75
C LEU A 17 35.31 -12.98 -3.52
N VAL A 18 34.03 -13.33 -3.33
CA VAL A 18 33.23 -12.85 -2.20
C VAL A 18 33.36 -13.82 -1.02
N PRO A 19 33.41 -13.34 0.24
CA PRO A 19 33.34 -14.22 1.40
C PRO A 19 32.06 -15.06 1.41
N GLU A 20 32.14 -16.26 1.95
CA GLU A 20 30.96 -17.11 2.15
C GLU A 20 29.91 -16.39 3.01
N ASN A 21 28.64 -16.44 2.59
CA ASN A 21 27.56 -15.89 3.35
C ASN A 21 27.22 -16.81 4.54
N PRO A 22 27.46 -16.40 5.79
CA PRO A 22 27.19 -17.27 6.96
C PRO A 22 25.69 -17.57 7.15
N GLU A 23 24.81 -16.85 6.45
CA GLU A 23 23.35 -17.05 6.47
C GLU A 23 22.84 -17.84 5.27
N TYR A 24 23.75 -18.36 4.44
CA TYR A 24 23.37 -19.17 3.28
C TYR A 24 22.65 -20.45 3.72
N LEU A 25 21.57 -20.74 3.06
CA LEU A 25 20.85 -22.01 3.14
C LEU A 25 20.71 -22.61 1.75
N PRO A 26 20.83 -23.95 1.61
CA PRO A 26 20.61 -24.62 0.33
C PRO A 26 19.24 -24.23 -0.28
N GLU A 27 19.21 -24.18 -1.60
CA GLU A 27 17.97 -23.92 -2.35
C GLU A 27 16.91 -24.97 -2.01
N LEU A 28 15.65 -24.55 -2.08
CA LEU A 28 14.53 -25.47 -1.84
C LEU A 28 14.45 -26.51 -2.96
N GLY A 29 14.07 -27.74 -2.58
CA GLY A 29 13.60 -28.77 -3.49
C GLY A 29 12.17 -28.51 -3.98
N PRO A 30 11.55 -29.48 -4.71
CA PRO A 30 10.20 -29.36 -5.22
C PRO A 30 9.19 -28.90 -4.18
N GLN A 31 8.34 -27.93 -4.53
CA GLN A 31 7.29 -27.38 -3.70
C GLN A 31 5.92 -27.57 -4.37
N ARG A 32 4.86 -27.50 -3.57
CA ARG A 32 3.47 -27.44 -4.05
C ARG A 32 2.92 -26.03 -3.84
N TYR A 33 2.38 -25.45 -4.90
CA TYR A 33 1.80 -24.11 -4.85
C TYR A 33 0.30 -24.19 -5.05
N GLN A 34 -0.43 -23.33 -4.31
CA GLN A 34 -1.85 -23.14 -4.53
C GLN A 34 -2.05 -22.45 -5.90
N SER A 35 -2.94 -22.99 -6.72
CA SER A 35 -3.31 -22.33 -7.98
C SER A 35 -4.21 -21.13 -7.68
N ASN A 36 -3.96 -20.02 -8.32
CA ASN A 36 -4.87 -18.88 -8.39
C ASN A 36 -4.87 -18.30 -9.82
N ALA A 37 -5.94 -17.61 -10.18
CA ALA A 37 -6.10 -16.97 -11.48
C ALA A 37 -5.80 -15.47 -11.34
N ALA A 38 -4.57 -15.06 -11.66
CA ALA A 38 -4.13 -13.66 -11.60
C ALA A 38 -3.90 -13.05 -12.99
N TYR A 39 -4.08 -13.81 -14.07
CA TYR A 39 -3.96 -13.32 -15.43
C TYR A 39 -5.35 -13.10 -16.04
N TYR A 40 -5.61 -11.88 -16.42
CA TYR A 40 -6.85 -11.42 -17.05
C TYR A 40 -6.55 -10.92 -18.47
N PRO A 41 -7.08 -11.60 -19.53
CA PRO A 41 -6.89 -11.19 -20.92
C PRO A 41 -7.28 -9.72 -21.18
N GLU A 42 -8.33 -9.24 -20.52
CA GLU A 42 -8.82 -7.85 -20.63
C GLU A 42 -7.77 -6.81 -20.24
N THR A 43 -6.81 -7.19 -19.40
CA THR A 43 -5.67 -6.35 -19.05
C THR A 43 -4.45 -6.68 -19.92
N GLY A 44 -4.17 -7.97 -20.12
CA GLY A 44 -2.99 -8.42 -20.88
C GLY A 44 -3.02 -8.01 -22.34
N GLU A 45 -4.20 -7.91 -22.93
CA GLU A 45 -4.49 -7.56 -24.31
C GLU A 45 -5.10 -6.16 -24.46
N LEU A 46 -4.97 -5.31 -23.43
CA LEU A 46 -5.56 -3.97 -23.41
C LEU A 46 -5.05 -3.10 -24.56
N GLU A 47 -5.94 -2.83 -25.49
CA GLU A 47 -5.61 -2.09 -26.72
C GLU A 47 -5.29 -0.60 -26.46
N PRO A 48 -4.43 0.02 -27.29
CA PRO A 48 -4.16 1.46 -27.22
C PRO A 48 -5.42 2.33 -27.34
N ALA A 49 -6.43 1.90 -28.12
CA ALA A 49 -7.69 2.62 -28.29
C ALA A 49 -8.46 2.73 -26.96
N THR A 50 -8.57 1.65 -26.21
CA THR A 50 -9.24 1.65 -24.88
C THR A 50 -8.54 2.59 -23.90
N ARG A 51 -7.20 2.62 -23.92
CA ARG A 51 -6.42 3.55 -23.08
C ARG A 51 -6.63 5.01 -23.49
N ALA A 52 -6.73 5.27 -24.81
CA ALA A 52 -7.00 6.60 -25.33
C ALA A 52 -8.42 7.07 -24.97
N GLU A 53 -9.41 6.16 -24.98
CA GLU A 53 -10.78 6.46 -24.56
C GLU A 53 -10.84 6.86 -23.07
N ALA A 54 -10.17 6.13 -22.19
CA ALA A 54 -10.08 6.49 -20.76
C ALA A 54 -9.44 7.88 -20.55
N ALA A 55 -8.39 8.20 -21.32
CA ALA A 55 -7.78 9.52 -21.30
C ALA A 55 -8.72 10.62 -21.85
N ALA A 56 -9.48 10.34 -22.92
CA ALA A 56 -10.44 11.27 -23.50
C ALA A 56 -11.57 11.61 -22.52
N ILE A 57 -12.08 10.62 -21.77
CA ILE A 57 -13.06 10.84 -20.69
C ILE A 57 -12.50 11.83 -19.65
N ALA A 58 -11.27 11.64 -19.21
CA ALA A 58 -10.64 12.50 -18.22
C ALA A 58 -10.46 13.94 -18.74
N ILE A 59 -10.04 14.10 -19.99
CA ILE A 59 -9.86 15.40 -20.66
C ILE A 59 -11.21 16.12 -20.78
N ASP A 60 -12.27 15.43 -21.21
CA ASP A 60 -13.61 15.99 -21.35
C ASP A 60 -14.16 16.50 -20.02
N ARG A 61 -14.04 15.69 -18.95
CA ARG A 61 -14.47 16.07 -17.59
C ARG A 61 -13.72 17.30 -17.07
N ALA A 62 -12.38 17.32 -17.24
CA ALA A 62 -11.56 18.45 -16.81
C ALA A 62 -11.88 19.73 -17.61
N ASN A 63 -12.01 19.64 -18.93
CA ASN A 63 -12.36 20.77 -19.79
C ASN A 63 -13.74 21.35 -19.41
N THR A 64 -14.73 20.49 -19.17
CA THR A 64 -16.07 20.92 -18.74
C THR A 64 -16.03 21.69 -17.41
N ALA A 65 -15.10 21.34 -16.53
CA ALA A 65 -14.88 22.00 -15.25
C ALA A 65 -13.91 23.19 -15.30
N GLY A 66 -13.37 23.52 -16.47
CA GLY A 66 -12.34 24.57 -16.63
C GLY A 66 -11.01 24.20 -15.96
N GLN A 67 -10.68 22.93 -15.87
CA GLN A 67 -9.48 22.40 -15.23
C GLN A 67 -8.54 21.76 -16.24
N ILE A 68 -7.30 21.49 -15.81
CA ILE A 68 -6.27 20.79 -16.60
C ILE A 68 -6.04 19.42 -15.94
N VAL A 69 -6.02 18.35 -16.75
CA VAL A 69 -5.78 16.99 -16.25
C VAL A 69 -4.46 16.43 -16.75
N SER A 70 -3.79 15.68 -15.88
CA SER A 70 -2.70 14.78 -16.23
C SER A 70 -3.06 13.38 -15.77
N SER A 71 -2.84 12.37 -16.63
CA SER A 71 -3.10 10.98 -16.30
C SER A 71 -1.84 10.14 -16.45
N TYR A 72 -1.82 9.03 -15.71
CA TYR A 72 -0.81 8.01 -15.84
C TYR A 72 -1.49 6.63 -15.80
N MET A 73 -1.09 5.76 -16.72
CA MET A 73 -1.55 4.38 -16.78
C MET A 73 -0.35 3.45 -16.88
N ASP A 74 -0.24 2.52 -15.93
CA ASP A 74 0.75 1.44 -15.93
C ASP A 74 0.01 0.11 -16.13
N VAL A 75 0.29 -0.57 -17.23
CA VAL A 75 -0.32 -1.87 -17.56
C VAL A 75 0.78 -2.90 -17.64
N ARG A 76 0.63 -3.98 -16.89
CA ARG A 76 1.59 -5.07 -16.83
C ARG A 76 0.92 -6.40 -17.13
N ALA A 77 1.59 -7.20 -17.93
CA ALA A 77 1.27 -8.60 -18.17
C ALA A 77 2.59 -9.38 -18.22
N GLY A 78 2.67 -10.49 -17.52
CA GLY A 78 3.92 -11.23 -17.48
C GLY A 78 3.83 -12.56 -16.77
N ILE A 79 4.96 -13.28 -16.83
CA ILE A 79 5.15 -14.55 -16.14
C ILE A 79 6.34 -14.40 -15.21
N SER A 80 6.14 -14.75 -13.96
CA SER A 80 7.21 -14.92 -12.98
C SER A 80 7.50 -16.40 -12.82
N SER A 81 8.77 -16.79 -12.99
CA SER A 81 9.17 -18.20 -12.83
C SER A 81 10.40 -18.30 -11.95
N ILE A 82 10.47 -19.38 -11.18
CA ILE A 82 11.63 -19.75 -10.40
C ILE A 82 11.99 -21.21 -10.65
N GLY A 83 13.27 -21.49 -10.79
CA GLY A 83 13.79 -22.84 -10.90
C GLY A 83 15.12 -22.96 -10.16
N THR A 84 15.35 -24.08 -9.48
CA THR A 84 16.60 -24.33 -8.74
C THR A 84 17.24 -25.65 -9.17
N SER A 85 18.55 -25.79 -8.92
CA SER A 85 19.29 -27.05 -9.17
C SER A 85 18.77 -28.21 -8.31
N ASN A 86 18.05 -27.94 -7.21
CA ASN A 86 17.44 -28.95 -6.36
C ASN A 86 16.06 -29.43 -6.84
N GLY A 87 15.66 -29.04 -8.09
CA GLY A 87 14.43 -29.50 -8.74
C GLY A 87 13.17 -28.72 -8.37
N LEU A 88 13.30 -27.59 -7.67
CA LEU A 88 12.18 -26.68 -7.50
C LEU A 88 11.85 -26.03 -8.83
N PHE A 89 10.58 -25.98 -9.18
CA PHE A 89 10.06 -25.17 -10.29
C PHE A 89 8.70 -24.57 -9.89
N GLY A 90 8.55 -23.28 -10.15
CA GLY A 90 7.30 -22.55 -9.99
C GLY A 90 7.13 -21.56 -11.14
N SER A 91 5.92 -21.39 -11.64
CA SER A 91 5.57 -20.40 -12.65
C SER A 91 4.20 -19.83 -12.35
N HIS A 92 4.04 -18.53 -12.54
CA HIS A 92 2.81 -17.81 -12.29
C HIS A 92 2.65 -16.68 -13.30
N SER A 93 1.50 -16.66 -13.98
CA SER A 93 1.14 -15.60 -14.91
C SER A 93 0.23 -14.59 -14.20
N SER A 94 0.47 -13.31 -14.41
CA SER A 94 -0.32 -12.24 -13.79
C SER A 94 -0.44 -11.02 -14.68
N THR A 95 -1.51 -10.28 -14.47
CA THR A 95 -1.73 -8.94 -15.02
C THR A 95 -1.95 -7.97 -13.88
N ALA A 96 -1.68 -6.70 -14.14
CA ALA A 96 -2.02 -5.61 -13.24
C ALA A 96 -2.14 -4.31 -14.01
N VAL A 97 -3.02 -3.44 -13.58
CA VAL A 97 -3.19 -2.10 -14.14
C VAL A 97 -3.38 -1.09 -13.02
N ALA A 98 -2.69 0.05 -13.13
CA ALA A 98 -2.95 1.23 -12.33
C ALA A 98 -3.34 2.38 -13.27
N TYR A 99 -4.46 3.04 -13.00
CA TYR A 99 -4.89 4.23 -13.71
C TYR A 99 -5.14 5.35 -12.72
N THR A 100 -4.44 6.47 -12.89
CA THR A 100 -4.45 7.59 -11.96
C THR A 100 -4.58 8.92 -12.69
N LEU A 101 -5.28 9.87 -12.08
CA LEU A 101 -5.52 11.21 -12.60
C LEU A 101 -5.17 12.26 -11.55
N THR A 102 -4.55 13.36 -12.01
CA THR A 102 -4.45 14.60 -11.25
C THR A 102 -5.14 15.70 -12.04
N SER A 103 -6.20 16.26 -11.51
CA SER A 103 -6.83 17.48 -12.04
C SER A 103 -6.28 18.69 -11.31
N ARG A 104 -6.08 19.80 -12.05
CA ARG A 104 -5.51 21.04 -11.51
C ARG A 104 -6.32 22.24 -11.98
N SER A 105 -6.40 23.28 -11.15
CA SER A 105 -6.84 24.59 -11.56
C SER A 105 -5.85 25.20 -12.58
N PRO A 106 -6.30 26.10 -13.50
CA PRO A 106 -5.42 26.73 -14.49
C PRO A 106 -4.23 27.52 -13.89
N ASP A 107 -4.42 28.09 -12.70
CA ASP A 107 -3.37 28.77 -11.94
C ASP A 107 -2.41 27.82 -11.20
N GLY A 108 -2.71 26.51 -11.22
CA GLY A 108 -1.91 25.46 -10.56
C GLY A 108 -2.01 25.43 -9.03
N LEU A 109 -2.83 26.28 -8.40
CA LEU A 109 -2.89 26.40 -6.94
C LEU A 109 -3.73 25.31 -6.29
N GLN A 110 -4.57 24.63 -7.05
CA GLN A 110 -5.44 23.56 -6.57
C GLN A 110 -5.24 22.30 -7.36
N SER A 111 -5.37 21.17 -6.69
CA SER A 111 -5.28 19.86 -7.29
C SER A 111 -6.22 18.88 -6.62
N GLY A 112 -6.71 17.94 -7.40
CA GLY A 112 -7.45 16.78 -6.94
C GLY A 112 -6.91 15.54 -7.62
N TRP A 113 -6.77 14.46 -6.89
CA TRP A 113 -6.27 13.19 -7.39
C TRP A 113 -7.27 12.07 -7.14
N ALA A 114 -7.37 11.17 -8.10
CA ALA A 114 -8.06 9.90 -7.95
C ALA A 114 -7.34 8.82 -8.76
N GLY A 115 -7.50 7.56 -8.37
CA GLY A 115 -6.92 6.45 -9.11
C GLY A 115 -7.27 5.12 -8.49
N ASP A 116 -7.23 4.10 -9.34
CA ASP A 116 -7.42 2.70 -8.95
C ASP A 116 -6.28 1.83 -9.45
N GLU A 117 -6.15 0.68 -8.81
CA GLU A 117 -5.28 -0.41 -9.20
C GLU A 117 -6.07 -1.72 -9.16
N ALA A 118 -5.93 -2.57 -10.18
CA ALA A 118 -6.61 -3.85 -10.29
C ALA A 118 -5.75 -4.88 -11.05
N ASN A 119 -6.09 -6.16 -10.95
CA ASN A 119 -5.54 -7.18 -11.85
C ASN A 119 -6.31 -7.21 -13.18
N ASN A 120 -7.61 -6.92 -13.14
CA ASN A 120 -8.50 -6.88 -14.31
C ASN A 120 -8.88 -5.43 -14.66
N TRP A 121 -8.66 -5.03 -15.92
CA TRP A 121 -9.07 -3.72 -16.45
C TRP A 121 -10.55 -3.42 -16.24
N ASN A 122 -11.41 -4.41 -16.30
CA ASN A 122 -12.85 -4.23 -16.11
C ASN A 122 -13.23 -3.71 -14.71
N ASN A 123 -12.31 -3.77 -13.75
CA ASN A 123 -12.49 -3.20 -12.40
C ASN A 123 -12.01 -1.76 -12.31
N ILE A 124 -11.53 -1.15 -13.41
CA ILE A 124 -11.11 0.25 -13.47
C ILE A 124 -12.26 1.13 -13.97
N GLU A 125 -12.85 1.89 -13.09
CA GLU A 125 -13.97 2.79 -13.40
C GLU A 125 -13.47 4.17 -13.86
N SER A 126 -13.01 4.29 -15.11
CA SER A 126 -12.38 5.51 -15.65
C SER A 126 -13.23 6.77 -15.47
N GLN A 127 -14.56 6.68 -15.61
CA GLN A 127 -15.47 7.81 -15.41
C GLN A 127 -15.49 8.28 -13.96
N ARG A 128 -15.63 7.34 -13.01
CA ARG A 128 -15.61 7.64 -11.57
C ARG A 128 -14.28 8.29 -11.17
N ILE A 129 -13.15 7.75 -11.65
CA ILE A 129 -11.82 8.31 -11.37
C ILE A 129 -11.72 9.76 -11.88
N ALA A 130 -12.22 10.02 -13.08
CA ALA A 130 -12.24 11.38 -13.64
C ALA A 130 -13.12 12.34 -12.84
N ASP A 131 -14.35 11.92 -12.52
CA ASP A 131 -15.30 12.72 -11.73
C ASP A 131 -14.76 13.01 -10.32
N ASP A 132 -14.11 12.04 -9.67
CA ASP A 132 -13.51 12.20 -8.35
C ASP A 132 -12.32 13.16 -8.35
N ALA A 133 -11.41 13.05 -9.32
CA ALA A 133 -10.26 13.96 -9.44
C ALA A 133 -10.71 15.40 -9.67
N VAL A 134 -11.68 15.60 -10.58
CA VAL A 134 -12.26 16.91 -10.89
C VAL A 134 -13.00 17.49 -9.67
N ARG A 135 -13.81 16.66 -8.99
CA ARG A 135 -14.55 17.06 -7.79
C ARG A 135 -13.61 17.48 -6.65
N LYS A 136 -12.50 16.81 -6.45
CA LYS A 136 -11.48 17.15 -5.42
C LYS A 136 -10.70 18.42 -5.78
N CYS A 137 -10.60 18.79 -7.05
CA CYS A 137 -9.97 20.03 -7.55
C CYS A 137 -10.98 21.17 -7.69
N ARG A 138 -11.98 21.29 -6.81
CA ARG A 138 -12.96 22.38 -6.89
C ARG A 138 -12.32 23.73 -6.62
N ASP A 139 -13.00 24.78 -7.12
CA ASP A 139 -12.59 26.19 -7.11
C ASP A 139 -12.67 26.83 -5.69
N TRP A 140 -12.13 26.13 -4.71
CA TRP A 140 -12.04 26.58 -3.32
C TRP A 140 -10.61 27.02 -3.03
N ARG A 141 -10.44 28.26 -2.67
CA ARG A 141 -9.12 28.73 -2.23
C ARG A 141 -8.73 28.02 -0.94
N LYS A 142 -7.55 27.38 -0.96
CA LYS A 142 -6.97 26.78 0.24
C LYS A 142 -6.82 27.84 1.32
N THR A 143 -7.29 27.54 2.52
CA THR A 143 -7.15 28.42 3.69
C THR A 143 -6.13 27.84 4.65
N PRO A 144 -5.40 28.69 5.38
CA PRO A 144 -4.53 28.22 6.45
C PRO A 144 -5.30 27.45 7.52
N LEU A 145 -4.67 26.43 8.06
CA LEU A 145 -5.08 25.72 9.27
C LEU A 145 -3.82 25.53 10.11
N ASP A 146 -3.91 25.74 11.42
CA ASP A 146 -2.75 25.59 12.30
C ASP A 146 -2.29 24.13 12.39
N PRO A 147 -0.97 23.86 12.43
CA PRO A 147 -0.46 22.55 12.76
C PRO A 147 -0.92 22.07 14.12
N GLY A 148 -1.04 20.76 14.30
CA GLY A 148 -1.49 20.17 15.56
C GLY A 148 -1.96 18.73 15.39
N GLU A 149 -2.50 18.18 16.47
CA GLU A 149 -3.16 16.88 16.45
C GLU A 149 -4.64 17.03 16.09
N TYR A 150 -5.09 16.20 15.15
CA TYR A 150 -6.45 16.24 14.65
C TYR A 150 -7.10 14.86 14.65
N THR A 151 -8.40 14.81 14.79
CA THR A 151 -9.17 13.69 14.27
C THR A 151 -9.06 13.74 12.74
N VAL A 152 -8.62 12.65 12.15
CA VAL A 152 -8.52 12.53 10.69
C VAL A 152 -9.48 11.49 10.16
N ILE A 153 -9.94 11.71 8.93
CA ILE A 153 -10.53 10.66 8.10
C ILE A 153 -9.54 10.43 6.96
N LEU A 154 -9.01 9.23 6.89
CA LEU A 154 -8.13 8.79 5.81
C LEU A 154 -8.98 8.12 4.74
N GLU A 155 -9.03 8.68 3.52
CA GLU A 155 -9.58 7.95 2.38
C GLU A 155 -8.77 6.65 2.14
N PRO A 156 -9.34 5.65 1.44
CA PRO A 156 -8.66 4.37 1.23
C PRO A 156 -7.24 4.52 0.64
N THR A 157 -7.02 5.43 -0.30
CA THR A 157 -5.69 5.69 -0.87
C THR A 157 -4.71 6.19 0.18
N ALA A 158 -5.10 7.16 1.02
CA ALA A 158 -4.24 7.66 2.11
C ALA A 158 -3.90 6.55 3.10
N MET A 159 -4.91 5.75 3.48
CA MET A 159 -4.71 4.59 4.35
C MET A 159 -3.79 3.56 3.72
N GLY A 160 -3.99 3.20 2.45
CA GLY A 160 -3.17 2.24 1.73
C GLY A 160 -1.70 2.65 1.62
N MET A 161 -1.42 3.93 1.41
CA MET A 161 -0.05 4.44 1.36
C MET A 161 0.67 4.29 2.70
N LEU A 162 -0.01 4.42 3.83
CA LEU A 162 0.54 4.17 5.16
C LEU A 162 0.70 2.67 5.42
N MET A 163 -0.29 1.86 5.03
CA MET A 163 -0.25 0.39 5.23
C MET A 163 0.81 -0.28 4.38
N LEU A 164 1.10 0.23 3.18
CA LEU A 164 2.24 -0.22 2.36
C LEU A 164 3.58 -0.05 3.13
N ARG A 165 3.69 0.94 3.99
CA ARG A 165 4.87 1.12 4.86
C ARG A 165 4.82 0.21 6.07
N MET A 166 3.63 0.02 6.66
CA MET A 166 3.42 -0.83 7.83
C MET A 166 3.77 -2.29 7.56
N MET A 167 3.41 -2.84 6.39
CA MET A 167 3.64 -4.25 6.06
C MET A 167 5.12 -4.66 6.16
N ASN A 168 6.05 -3.74 5.90
CA ASN A 168 7.49 -4.02 5.99
C ASN A 168 7.99 -4.16 7.44
N SER A 169 7.18 -3.80 8.42
CA SER A 169 7.54 -3.88 9.86
C SER A 169 7.32 -5.27 10.46
N PHE A 170 6.51 -6.13 9.81
CA PHE A 170 6.21 -7.47 10.30
C PHE A 170 7.39 -8.44 10.09
N ASN A 171 8.51 -8.19 10.75
CA ASN A 171 9.74 -8.98 10.62
C ASN A 171 10.20 -9.50 11.98
N ARG A 172 10.22 -10.84 12.14
CA ARG A 172 10.53 -11.51 13.40
C ARG A 172 11.98 -11.26 13.86
N ARG A 173 12.94 -11.33 12.93
CA ARG A 173 14.35 -11.10 13.28
C ARG A 173 14.58 -9.72 13.88
N THR A 174 14.05 -8.67 13.24
CA THR A 174 14.21 -7.30 13.77
C THR A 174 13.51 -7.11 15.11
N ALA A 175 12.41 -7.84 15.33
CA ALA A 175 11.73 -7.85 16.62
C ALA A 175 12.54 -8.56 17.71
N ASP A 176 13.01 -9.78 17.43
CA ASP A 176 13.81 -10.58 18.37
C ASP A 176 15.14 -9.90 18.73
N GLU A 177 15.74 -9.15 17.81
CA GLU A 177 16.99 -8.39 18.00
C GLU A 177 16.79 -7.00 18.66
N GLY A 178 15.58 -6.65 19.10
CA GLY A 178 15.32 -5.36 19.79
C GLY A 178 15.30 -4.12 18.89
N ARG A 179 15.14 -4.28 17.58
CA ARG A 179 15.22 -3.21 16.56
C ARG A 179 13.90 -2.75 16.01
N SER A 180 12.77 -3.22 16.52
CA SER A 180 11.42 -2.99 16.02
C SER A 180 10.46 -2.60 17.15
N TYR A 181 9.32 -2.01 16.81
CA TYR A 181 8.19 -1.84 17.73
C TYR A 181 7.70 -3.20 18.29
N PHE A 182 7.78 -4.24 17.48
CA PHE A 182 7.38 -5.59 17.87
C PHE A 182 8.41 -6.32 18.76
N SER A 183 9.46 -5.64 19.21
CA SER A 183 10.43 -6.15 20.19
C SER A 183 9.84 -6.07 21.60
N ASN A 184 9.98 -7.16 22.37
CA ASN A 184 9.65 -7.13 23.80
C ASN A 184 10.82 -6.53 24.60
N PRO A 185 10.59 -5.56 25.49
CA PRO A 185 11.65 -4.98 26.33
C PRO A 185 12.42 -6.01 27.20
N ASN A 186 11.77 -7.11 27.52
CA ASN A 186 12.37 -8.20 28.31
C ASN A 186 13.06 -9.27 27.45
N GLY A 187 13.20 -9.05 26.14
CA GLY A 187 13.78 -9.97 25.16
C GLY A 187 12.73 -10.68 24.30
N GLY A 188 13.11 -11.03 23.08
CA GLY A 188 12.20 -11.62 22.09
C GLY A 188 11.23 -10.61 21.46
N ASN A 189 10.03 -11.07 21.14
CA ASN A 189 9.03 -10.28 20.40
C ASN A 189 7.68 -10.23 21.13
N ARG A 190 6.75 -9.46 20.58
CA ARG A 190 5.43 -9.17 21.18
C ARG A 190 4.29 -9.98 20.55
N ILE A 191 4.56 -11.14 19.91
CA ILE A 191 3.50 -12.01 19.41
C ILE A 191 2.61 -12.44 20.60
N GLY A 192 1.29 -12.31 20.41
CA GLY A 192 0.27 -12.57 21.42
C GLY A 192 -0.20 -11.34 22.19
N GLU A 193 0.47 -10.18 22.07
CA GLU A 193 0.07 -8.95 22.74
C GLU A 193 -1.00 -8.18 21.95
N GLN A 194 -1.88 -7.49 22.68
CA GLN A 194 -2.82 -6.51 22.11
C GLN A 194 -2.05 -5.21 21.84
N LEU A 195 -1.88 -4.85 20.56
CA LEU A 195 -1.04 -3.73 20.13
C LEU A 195 -1.79 -2.65 19.38
N PHE A 196 -3.02 -2.92 18.96
CA PHE A 196 -3.85 -2.02 18.17
C PHE A 196 -5.29 -2.08 18.69
N ASP A 197 -6.14 -1.18 18.22
CA ASP A 197 -7.58 -1.24 18.47
C ASP A 197 -8.17 -2.59 17.97
N GLU A 198 -9.18 -3.09 18.63
CA GLU A 198 -9.83 -4.37 18.30
C GLU A 198 -10.45 -4.43 16.90
N ARG A 199 -10.74 -3.27 16.28
CA ARG A 199 -11.22 -3.16 14.90
C ARG A 199 -10.13 -3.44 13.86
N VAL A 200 -8.86 -3.53 14.27
CA VAL A 200 -7.72 -3.68 13.37
C VAL A 200 -7.37 -5.15 13.19
N SER A 201 -7.56 -5.66 11.98
CA SER A 201 -7.08 -6.98 11.57
C SER A 201 -6.39 -6.88 10.22
N PHE A 202 -5.23 -7.54 10.09
CA PHE A 202 -4.44 -7.58 8.86
C PHE A 202 -4.11 -9.02 8.49
N TRP A 203 -4.20 -9.33 7.20
CA TRP A 203 -3.74 -10.60 6.64
C TRP A 203 -3.16 -10.42 5.25
N SER A 204 -2.54 -11.46 4.73
CA SER A 204 -2.18 -11.62 3.33
C SER A 204 -2.77 -12.92 2.81
N ASP A 205 -3.14 -12.94 1.54
CA ASP A 205 -3.67 -14.13 0.87
C ASP A 205 -3.38 -14.01 -0.63
N PRO A 206 -2.45 -14.81 -1.19
CA PRO A 206 -2.14 -14.73 -2.61
C PRO A 206 -3.32 -15.06 -3.53
N ALA A 207 -4.37 -15.70 -3.02
CA ALA A 207 -5.58 -16.04 -3.77
C ALA A 207 -6.77 -15.10 -3.49
N PHE A 208 -6.54 -13.99 -2.79
CA PHE A 208 -7.60 -13.02 -2.51
C PHE A 208 -8.05 -12.34 -3.80
N VAL A 209 -9.35 -12.47 -4.13
CA VAL A 209 -9.95 -11.92 -5.35
C VAL A 209 -9.68 -10.42 -5.45
N ASP A 210 -9.39 -9.94 -6.66
CA ASP A 210 -9.01 -8.57 -6.99
C ASP A 210 -7.63 -8.12 -6.45
N SER A 211 -6.89 -8.99 -5.77
CA SER A 211 -5.51 -8.72 -5.34
C SER A 211 -4.62 -9.96 -5.38
N GLU A 212 -4.90 -10.86 -6.33
CA GLU A 212 -4.16 -12.09 -6.53
C GLU A 212 -2.68 -11.80 -6.82
N THR A 213 -1.80 -12.58 -6.22
CA THR A 213 -0.35 -12.49 -6.39
C THR A 213 0.27 -13.87 -6.61
N ALA A 214 1.56 -13.93 -6.93
CA ALA A 214 2.25 -15.20 -7.08
C ALA A 214 2.11 -16.05 -5.81
N PRO A 215 1.85 -17.37 -5.92
CA PRO A 215 1.70 -18.28 -4.78
C PRO A 215 3.04 -18.71 -4.17
N PHE A 216 4.13 -18.02 -4.51
CA PHE A 216 5.48 -18.25 -3.99
C PHE A 216 6.26 -16.94 -3.92
N ASN A 217 7.22 -16.90 -2.99
CA ASN A 217 8.14 -15.77 -2.88
C ASN A 217 9.39 -15.94 -3.78
N SER A 218 10.30 -14.97 -3.73
CA SER A 218 11.52 -14.94 -4.55
C SER A 218 12.50 -16.10 -4.31
N VAL A 219 12.34 -16.88 -3.23
CA VAL A 219 13.15 -18.08 -2.94
C VAL A 219 12.35 -19.37 -3.10
N GLY A 220 11.14 -19.30 -3.65
CA GLY A 220 10.30 -20.45 -3.96
C GLY A 220 9.55 -21.04 -2.77
N GLN A 221 9.46 -20.33 -1.62
CA GLN A 221 8.59 -20.78 -0.54
C GLN A 221 7.12 -20.58 -0.92
N PRO A 222 6.26 -21.59 -0.68
CA PRO A 222 4.83 -21.44 -0.86
C PRO A 222 4.26 -20.31 -0.01
N LEU A 223 3.35 -19.55 -0.56
CA LEU A 223 2.56 -18.55 0.12
C LEU A 223 1.11 -19.05 0.26
N SER A 224 0.51 -18.74 1.38
CA SER A 224 -0.89 -19.04 1.68
C SER A 224 -1.49 -17.90 2.49
N ARG A 225 -2.78 -17.97 2.75
CA ARG A 225 -3.44 -17.02 3.66
C ARG A 225 -2.73 -17.04 5.02
N GLN A 226 -2.33 -15.84 5.47
CA GLN A 226 -1.62 -15.65 6.72
C GLN A 226 -2.12 -14.40 7.44
N SER A 227 -2.61 -14.56 8.67
CA SER A 227 -2.95 -13.45 9.55
C SER A 227 -1.69 -12.88 10.21
N TRP A 228 -1.61 -11.55 10.27
CA TRP A 228 -0.54 -10.79 10.94
C TRP A 228 -1.04 -10.18 12.25
N VAL A 229 -2.23 -9.61 12.20
CA VAL A 229 -2.95 -9.02 13.34
C VAL A 229 -4.39 -9.51 13.30
N GLU A 230 -4.93 -9.92 14.43
CA GLU A 230 -6.32 -10.33 14.61
C GLU A 230 -6.94 -9.53 15.77
N ASN A 231 -7.96 -8.77 15.49
CA ASN A 231 -8.66 -7.92 16.48
C ASN A 231 -7.68 -7.14 17.36
N GLY A 232 -6.71 -6.46 16.72
CA GLY A 232 -5.68 -5.67 17.37
C GLY A 232 -4.52 -6.45 17.99
N ARG A 233 -4.60 -7.79 18.06
CA ARG A 233 -3.56 -8.67 18.63
C ARG A 233 -2.56 -9.08 17.56
N LEU A 234 -1.27 -8.90 17.83
CA LEU A 234 -0.20 -9.40 16.97
C LEU A 234 -0.16 -10.93 17.04
N VAL A 235 -0.40 -11.60 15.91
CA VAL A 235 -0.43 -13.08 15.87
C VAL A 235 0.78 -13.68 15.16
N ASN A 236 1.38 -12.97 14.19
CA ASN A 236 2.54 -13.45 13.45
C ASN A 236 3.51 -12.34 13.06
N LEU A 237 4.77 -12.74 12.86
CA LEU A 237 5.83 -11.95 12.24
C LEU A 237 6.53 -12.82 11.18
N ALA A 238 6.80 -12.28 10.02
CA ALA A 238 7.53 -12.95 8.95
C ALA A 238 8.91 -13.41 9.45
N CYS A 239 9.21 -14.68 9.25
CA CYS A 239 10.42 -15.33 9.73
C CYS A 239 11.16 -15.98 8.57
N SER A 240 12.32 -15.45 8.19
CA SER A 240 13.12 -16.01 7.11
C SER A 240 13.57 -17.43 7.42
N ARG A 241 13.88 -18.24 6.39
CA ARG A 241 14.36 -19.62 6.55
C ARG A 241 15.58 -19.70 7.49
N PHE A 242 16.53 -18.80 7.33
CA PHE A 242 17.73 -18.75 8.19
C PHE A 242 17.37 -18.46 9.65
N TRP A 243 16.53 -17.45 9.90
CA TRP A 243 16.15 -17.08 11.27
C TRP A 243 15.32 -18.17 11.94
N ALA A 244 14.41 -18.79 11.18
CA ALA A 244 13.60 -19.92 11.64
C ALA A 244 14.46 -21.12 12.03
N GLN A 245 15.45 -21.48 11.22
CA GLN A 245 16.40 -22.55 11.53
C GLN A 245 17.16 -22.26 12.82
N ARG A 246 17.62 -21.02 12.99
CA ARG A 246 18.35 -20.59 14.20
C ARG A 246 17.49 -20.68 15.46
N LEU A 247 16.19 -20.43 15.34
CA LEU A 247 15.24 -20.49 16.45
C LEU A 247 14.63 -21.89 16.67
N GLY A 248 14.81 -22.84 15.74
CA GLY A 248 14.15 -24.13 15.76
C GLY A 248 12.63 -24.04 15.53
N VAL A 249 12.17 -23.08 14.73
CA VAL A 249 10.75 -22.87 14.39
C VAL A 249 10.52 -23.01 12.89
N GLU A 250 9.26 -23.00 12.46
CA GLU A 250 8.90 -22.99 11.04
C GLU A 250 9.13 -21.61 10.44
N ALA A 251 9.62 -21.59 9.19
CA ALA A 251 9.78 -20.35 8.43
C ALA A 251 8.42 -19.83 7.96
N LEU A 252 8.20 -18.53 8.12
CA LEU A 252 6.98 -17.86 7.68
C LEU A 252 7.33 -16.76 6.69
N PRO A 253 7.01 -16.93 5.39
CA PRO A 253 7.24 -15.90 4.39
C PRO A 253 6.50 -14.61 4.70
N GLY A 254 7.06 -13.48 4.27
CA GLY A 254 6.38 -12.18 4.38
C GLY A 254 5.18 -12.05 3.43
N PRO A 255 4.35 -11.02 3.64
CA PRO A 255 3.14 -10.81 2.86
C PRO A 255 3.45 -10.50 1.38
N SER A 256 2.67 -11.10 0.46
CA SER A 256 2.70 -10.81 -0.98
C SER A 256 1.72 -9.72 -1.38
N ASN A 257 0.60 -9.63 -0.69
CA ASN A 257 -0.37 -8.56 -0.67
C ASN A 257 -0.69 -8.20 0.78
N PHE A 258 -1.45 -7.15 1.01
CA PHE A 258 -1.80 -6.73 2.36
C PHE A 258 -3.25 -6.29 2.43
N ILE A 259 -4.04 -6.99 3.21
CA ILE A 259 -5.47 -6.77 3.34
C ILE A 259 -5.78 -6.36 4.79
N MET A 260 -6.45 -5.23 4.96
CA MET A 260 -7.03 -4.80 6.22
C MET A 260 -8.52 -5.11 6.23
N GLN A 261 -9.01 -5.63 7.35
CA GLN A 261 -10.45 -5.88 7.54
C GLN A 261 -11.24 -4.58 7.38
N GLY A 262 -12.26 -4.60 6.53
CA GLY A 262 -13.24 -3.53 6.41
C GLY A 262 -14.30 -3.60 7.50
N GLY A 263 -15.00 -2.48 7.67
CA GLY A 263 -16.20 -2.32 8.48
C GLY A 263 -17.36 -1.76 7.65
N ASP A 264 -18.42 -1.34 8.30
CA ASP A 264 -19.68 -0.95 7.64
C ASP A 264 -19.90 0.58 7.59
N ASN A 265 -19.02 1.38 8.17
CA ASN A 265 -19.21 2.82 8.21
C ASN A 265 -18.89 3.47 6.86
N SER A 266 -19.83 4.22 6.30
CA SER A 266 -19.57 5.00 5.09
C SER A 266 -18.66 6.21 5.37
N LEU A 267 -18.03 6.75 4.33
CA LEU A 267 -17.22 7.96 4.42
C LEU A 267 -18.09 9.16 4.90
N GLU A 268 -19.33 9.22 4.43
CA GLU A 268 -20.31 10.23 4.79
C GLU A 268 -20.67 10.17 6.29
N GLU A 269 -20.85 8.97 6.85
CA GLU A 269 -21.09 8.79 8.29
C GLU A 269 -19.87 9.20 9.12
N MET A 270 -18.65 8.87 8.67
CA MET A 270 -17.43 9.33 9.33
C MET A 270 -17.35 10.86 9.36
N ILE A 271 -17.66 11.52 8.23
CA ILE A 271 -17.69 12.98 8.14
C ILE A 271 -18.78 13.54 9.05
N ALA A 272 -20.01 13.01 8.96
CA ALA A 272 -21.16 13.49 9.74
C ALA A 272 -20.93 13.38 11.26
N SER A 273 -20.20 12.37 11.71
CA SER A 273 -19.85 12.16 13.12
C SER A 273 -18.66 12.98 13.60
N THR A 274 -18.03 13.81 12.74
CA THR A 274 -16.82 14.56 13.07
C THR A 274 -17.14 16.04 13.31
N LYS A 275 -17.03 16.50 14.57
CA LYS A 275 -17.27 17.91 14.93
C LYS A 275 -16.19 18.83 14.37
N LYS A 276 -14.91 18.45 14.48
CA LYS A 276 -13.76 19.13 13.90
C LYS A 276 -12.69 18.09 13.56
N GLY A 277 -12.23 18.08 12.31
CA GLY A 277 -11.24 17.12 11.84
C GLY A 277 -10.72 17.47 10.47
N VAL A 278 -9.89 16.59 9.90
CA VAL A 278 -9.31 16.76 8.57
C VAL A 278 -9.52 15.49 7.74
N LEU A 279 -10.10 15.65 6.55
CA LEU A 279 -10.13 14.59 5.54
C LEU A 279 -8.82 14.65 4.75
N LEU A 280 -8.13 13.52 4.70
CA LEU A 280 -6.87 13.33 3.98
C LEU A 280 -7.09 12.30 2.87
N THR A 281 -6.93 12.72 1.62
CA THR A 281 -7.23 11.86 0.48
C THR A 281 -6.01 11.10 -0.01
N ARG A 282 -4.81 11.68 0.15
CA ARG A 282 -3.54 11.13 -0.33
C ARG A 282 -2.35 11.71 0.42
N PHE A 283 -1.25 10.93 0.42
CA PHE A 283 0.05 11.38 0.89
C PHE A 283 1.10 11.39 -0.21
N TRP A 284 2.22 12.03 0.08
CA TRP A 284 3.39 12.11 -0.79
C TRP A 284 4.67 12.09 0.03
N TYR A 285 5.74 11.55 -0.55
CA TYR A 285 7.08 11.56 0.03
C TYR A 285 7.15 10.98 1.45
N ILE A 286 6.53 9.82 1.66
CA ILE A 286 6.52 9.14 2.96
C ILE A 286 7.90 8.52 3.23
N ARG A 287 8.53 8.89 4.34
CA ARG A 287 9.85 8.40 4.76
C ARG A 287 9.84 7.96 6.22
N GLY A 288 10.59 6.87 6.51
CA GLY A 288 10.71 6.35 7.86
C GLY A 288 11.50 7.28 8.77
N LEU A 289 11.04 7.45 10.00
CA LEU A 289 11.70 8.20 11.06
C LEU A 289 12.31 7.27 12.11
N ASN A 290 11.47 6.43 12.73
CA ASN A 290 11.90 5.57 13.83
C ASN A 290 11.18 4.20 13.75
N PRO A 291 11.91 3.11 13.46
CA PRO A 291 11.32 1.78 13.37
C PRO A 291 10.82 1.23 14.72
N ARG A 292 11.34 1.74 15.85
CA ARG A 292 10.92 1.28 17.19
C ARG A 292 9.52 1.76 17.59
N ILE A 293 8.96 2.72 16.88
CA ILE A 293 7.58 3.20 17.06
C ILE A 293 6.82 3.21 15.73
N ILE A 294 7.40 2.62 14.69
CA ILE A 294 6.88 2.58 13.31
C ILE A 294 6.39 3.97 12.89
N SER A 295 7.24 4.99 13.05
CA SER A 295 6.89 6.37 12.72
C SER A 295 7.45 6.78 11.37
N TYR A 296 6.64 7.58 10.68
CA TYR A 296 6.90 8.11 9.36
C TYR A 296 6.62 9.61 9.31
N THR A 297 7.32 10.29 8.41
CA THR A 297 6.99 11.64 7.94
C THR A 297 6.56 11.59 6.50
N GLY A 298 5.73 12.51 6.09
CA GLY A 298 5.29 12.68 4.71
C GLY A 298 4.48 13.96 4.57
N LEU A 299 3.91 14.17 3.40
CA LEU A 299 3.12 15.36 3.07
C LEU A 299 1.69 14.92 2.71
N SER A 300 0.66 15.64 3.19
CA SER A 300 -0.66 15.55 2.59
C SER A 300 -0.60 16.21 1.20
N ARG A 301 -1.40 15.72 0.26
CA ARG A 301 -1.37 16.20 -1.13
C ARG A 301 -2.69 15.95 -1.85
N ASP A 302 -3.00 16.81 -2.82
CA ASP A 302 -4.10 16.63 -3.78
C ASP A 302 -5.49 16.46 -3.15
N GLY A 303 -5.69 16.95 -1.92
CA GLY A 303 -6.96 16.89 -1.20
C GLY A 303 -6.77 16.82 0.31
N THR A 304 -6.70 17.99 0.95
CA THR A 304 -6.69 18.16 2.40
C THR A 304 -7.85 19.07 2.76
N PHE A 305 -8.87 18.55 3.44
CA PHE A 305 -10.11 19.28 3.70
C PHE A 305 -10.43 19.35 5.18
N LEU A 306 -10.75 20.55 5.65
CA LEU A 306 -11.27 20.74 7.01
C LEU A 306 -12.71 20.24 7.10
N ILE A 307 -12.99 19.48 8.14
CA ILE A 307 -14.34 19.07 8.53
C ILE A 307 -14.75 19.91 9.75
N GLU A 308 -15.91 20.57 9.67
CA GLU A 308 -16.54 21.30 10.77
C GLU A 308 -18.01 20.91 10.84
N ASP A 309 -18.48 20.60 12.04
CA ASP A 309 -19.88 20.25 12.34
C ASP A 309 -20.50 19.23 11.38
N GLY A 310 -19.74 18.15 11.12
CA GLY A 310 -20.20 17.03 10.30
C GLY A 310 -20.22 17.28 8.80
N LYS A 311 -19.51 18.30 8.30
CA LYS A 311 -19.46 18.64 6.87
C LYS A 311 -18.05 19.02 6.45
N ILE A 312 -17.70 18.74 5.18
CA ILE A 312 -16.51 19.30 4.56
C ILE A 312 -16.72 20.81 4.40
N ALA A 313 -16.01 21.60 5.21
CA ALA A 313 -16.16 23.05 5.28
C ALA A 313 -15.38 23.74 4.15
N ARG A 314 -14.10 23.38 3.96
CA ARG A 314 -13.22 24.00 2.96
C ARG A 314 -11.92 23.21 2.77
N PRO A 315 -11.22 23.37 1.63
CA PRO A 315 -9.85 22.91 1.48
C PRO A 315 -8.90 23.75 2.35
N VAL A 316 -7.87 23.10 2.87
CA VAL A 316 -6.81 23.72 3.65
C VAL A 316 -5.44 23.48 3.01
N THR A 317 -4.44 24.27 3.42
CA THR A 317 -3.06 24.07 3.01
C THR A 317 -2.60 22.66 3.36
N ASN A 318 -1.71 22.10 2.56
CA ASN A 318 -1.14 20.79 2.84
C ASN A 318 -0.24 20.84 4.07
N PHE A 319 -0.07 19.68 4.68
CA PHE A 319 0.74 19.51 5.89
C PHE A 319 1.86 18.50 5.68
N ARG A 320 2.95 18.72 6.39
CA ARG A 320 3.84 17.63 6.80
C ARG A 320 3.21 16.94 7.99
N PHE A 321 3.20 15.63 7.98
CA PHE A 321 2.88 14.84 9.16
C PHE A 321 4.13 14.16 9.73
N ASN A 322 4.14 13.92 11.03
CA ASN A 322 5.06 13.03 11.73
C ASN A 322 4.20 12.12 12.61
N GLN A 323 3.96 10.89 12.16
CA GLN A 323 2.98 10.00 12.77
C GLN A 323 3.55 8.61 13.04
N SER A 324 3.29 8.08 14.23
CA SER A 324 3.39 6.66 14.51
C SER A 324 2.17 5.94 13.95
N LEU A 325 2.39 4.98 13.06
CA LEU A 325 1.28 4.16 12.53
C LEU A 325 0.65 3.30 13.62
N VAL A 326 1.43 2.94 14.63
CA VAL A 326 0.90 2.23 15.80
C VAL A 326 -0.08 3.10 16.55
N SER A 327 0.33 4.31 16.94
CA SER A 327 -0.55 5.23 17.67
C SER A 327 -1.82 5.57 16.87
N MET A 328 -1.71 5.72 15.54
CA MET A 328 -2.88 5.89 14.69
C MET A 328 -3.83 4.69 14.76
N LEU A 329 -3.30 3.46 14.70
CA LEU A 329 -4.09 2.24 14.73
C LEU A 329 -4.60 1.86 16.13
N GLU A 330 -4.02 2.41 17.20
CA GLU A 330 -4.55 2.33 18.58
C GLU A 330 -5.77 3.26 18.77
N ASN A 331 -5.87 4.33 18.00
CA ASN A 331 -6.89 5.36 18.13
C ASN A 331 -7.92 5.36 16.99
N VAL A 332 -8.19 4.19 16.40
CA VAL A 332 -9.23 4.01 15.38
C VAL A 332 -10.60 4.20 16.02
N GLU A 333 -11.45 5.03 15.40
CA GLU A 333 -12.82 5.29 15.84
C GLU A 333 -13.85 4.60 14.94
N MET A 334 -13.64 4.64 13.62
CA MET A 334 -14.55 4.07 12.63
C MET A 334 -13.77 3.46 11.47
N VAL A 335 -14.33 2.41 10.87
CA VAL A 335 -13.75 1.68 9.73
C VAL A 335 -14.84 1.47 8.69
N GLY A 336 -14.56 1.78 7.43
CA GLY A 336 -15.49 1.59 6.32
C GLY A 336 -15.22 0.32 5.49
N PRO A 337 -15.90 0.14 4.37
CA PRO A 337 -15.66 -0.99 3.45
C PRO A 337 -14.24 -0.96 2.87
N ALA A 338 -13.57 -2.12 2.86
CA ALA A 338 -12.24 -2.25 2.28
C ALA A 338 -12.31 -2.31 0.76
N VAL A 339 -11.41 -1.58 0.11
CA VAL A 339 -11.25 -1.56 -1.36
C VAL A 339 -9.78 -1.64 -1.74
N ARG A 340 -9.48 -2.17 -2.93
CA ARG A 340 -8.14 -2.11 -3.49
C ARG A 340 -7.80 -0.69 -3.89
N VAL A 341 -6.54 -0.27 -3.68
CA VAL A 341 -6.11 1.11 -3.90
C VAL A 341 -4.78 1.20 -4.64
N ALA A 342 -4.63 2.22 -5.46
CA ALA A 342 -3.35 2.63 -6.02
C ALA A 342 -2.52 3.35 -4.94
N ALA A 343 -1.78 2.57 -4.14
CA ALA A 343 -1.02 3.08 -2.99
C ALA A 343 0.39 3.60 -3.34
N SER A 344 0.77 3.61 -4.61
CA SER A 344 2.11 4.06 -5.06
C SER A 344 2.22 5.58 -5.11
N GLU A 345 3.35 6.11 -4.63
CA GLU A 345 3.65 7.55 -4.75
C GLU A 345 3.82 7.98 -6.21
N ASN A 346 4.35 7.12 -7.07
CA ASN A 346 4.61 7.39 -8.49
C ASN A 346 3.54 6.85 -9.44
N SER A 347 2.38 6.47 -8.90
CA SER A 347 1.22 5.99 -9.67
C SER A 347 1.44 4.70 -10.47
N SER A 348 2.56 4.01 -10.31
CA SER A 348 2.80 2.70 -10.94
C SER A 348 2.17 1.57 -10.14
N VAL A 349 1.89 0.45 -10.80
CA VAL A 349 1.48 -0.80 -10.14
C VAL A 349 2.51 -1.18 -9.07
N ASN A 350 2.02 -1.52 -7.89
CA ASN A 350 2.84 -1.88 -6.74
C ASN A 350 2.27 -3.14 -6.05
N THR A 351 2.73 -3.40 -4.82
CA THR A 351 2.14 -4.45 -3.99
C THR A 351 0.65 -4.18 -3.78
N ALA A 352 -0.18 -5.18 -4.05
CA ALA A 352 -1.62 -5.07 -3.92
C ALA A 352 -2.01 -4.78 -2.46
N ILE A 353 -2.70 -3.68 -2.25
CA ILE A 353 -3.18 -3.20 -0.96
C ILE A 353 -4.69 -3.05 -0.99
N VAL A 354 -5.37 -3.72 -0.07
CA VAL A 354 -6.83 -3.65 0.09
C VAL A 354 -7.11 -3.12 1.48
N VAL A 355 -7.67 -1.92 1.57
CA VAL A 355 -7.86 -1.22 2.85
C VAL A 355 -9.15 -0.42 2.88
N PRO A 356 -9.76 -0.23 4.06
CA PRO A 356 -10.90 0.66 4.25
C PRO A 356 -10.48 2.12 4.38
N PRO A 357 -11.43 3.08 4.22
CA PRO A 357 -11.30 4.38 4.85
C PRO A 357 -11.32 4.22 6.37
N VAL A 358 -10.57 5.07 7.08
CA VAL A 358 -10.43 4.99 8.54
C VAL A 358 -10.58 6.37 9.15
N LYS A 359 -11.40 6.48 10.21
CA LYS A 359 -11.42 7.64 11.12
C LYS A 359 -10.58 7.31 12.35
N ALA A 360 -9.62 8.18 12.67
CA ALA A 360 -8.75 8.04 13.83
C ALA A 360 -8.48 9.39 14.49
N SER A 361 -8.31 9.41 15.81
CA SER A 361 -7.93 10.61 16.56
C SER A 361 -6.43 10.72 16.79
N GLY A 362 -5.96 11.92 17.14
CA GLY A 362 -4.56 12.16 17.53
C GLY A 362 -3.56 12.06 16.38
N PHE A 363 -3.95 12.32 15.14
CA PHE A 363 -3.03 12.34 14.00
C PHE A 363 -2.27 13.67 13.95
N ASN A 364 -0.92 13.59 13.95
CA ASN A 364 -0.06 14.76 14.06
C ASN A 364 0.28 15.37 12.70
N LEU A 365 -0.40 16.48 12.37
CA LEU A 365 -0.07 17.38 11.26
C LEU A 365 0.95 18.41 11.75
N SER A 366 2.25 18.11 11.61
CA SER A 366 3.34 18.74 12.35
C SER A 366 3.76 20.12 11.87
N SER A 367 3.55 20.43 10.60
CA SER A 367 3.83 21.76 10.00
C SER A 367 3.09 21.95 8.69
N VAL A 368 2.84 23.21 8.32
CA VAL A 368 2.31 23.56 7.00
C VAL A 368 3.33 23.20 5.92
N SER A 369 2.86 22.78 4.75
CA SER A 369 3.68 22.49 3.58
C SER A 369 3.17 23.26 2.37
N ASP A 370 4.07 23.91 1.64
CA ASP A 370 3.78 24.60 0.39
C ASP A 370 3.72 23.63 -0.81
N ALA A 371 3.81 22.31 -0.59
CA ALA A 371 3.67 21.32 -1.65
C ALA A 371 2.26 21.37 -2.25
N ILE A 372 2.19 21.51 -3.57
CA ILE A 372 0.95 21.56 -4.37
C ILE A 372 0.59 20.14 -4.80
#